data_9bc30fe121078ed1b9c699ee4ed997e4
#
_entry.id   9bc30fe121078ed1b9c699ee4ed997e4
#
_cell.length_a   1.000
_cell.length_b   1.000
_cell.length_c   1.000
_cell.angle_alpha   90.00
_cell.angle_beta   90.00
_cell.angle_gamma   90.00
#
_symmetry.space_group_name_H-M   'P 1'
#
loop_
_entity.id
_entity.type
_entity.pdbx_description
1 polymer ?
#
loop_
_entity_poly.entity_id
_entity_poly.type
_entity_poly.pdbx_seq_one_letter_code
_entity_poly.pdbx_strand_id
1 'polypeptide(L)'
;SDGQQIVEDNGYIKEAADASAYEAADGVSGKVVVAGSSSVTPVMEKLAEGYEAVNKDVTVEVQQSDSTTGVNMAAEGTCDIGMASRELKDDEKDLGLTATVIARDGIAVIVNKDNDIDELTSDQVKSVYTGETTTWEDLAK
;
A
#
# COMPACT_ATOMS: atom_id res chain seq x y z
N SER A 1 9.55 -4.48 13.41
CA SER A 1 8.47 -3.99 14.32
C SER A 1 7.22 -4.80 14.13
N ASP A 2 6.31 -4.75 15.11
CA ASP A 2 5.04 -5.50 15.06
C ASP A 2 4.20 -5.10 13.85
N GLY A 3 4.16 -3.81 13.50
CA GLY A 3 3.48 -3.33 12.29
C GLY A 3 4.06 -3.92 11.00
N GLN A 4 5.38 -4.03 10.89
CA GLN A 4 6.02 -4.65 9.72
C GLN A 4 5.82 -6.17 9.67
N GLN A 5 5.65 -6.83 10.82
CA GLN A 5 5.25 -8.24 10.87
C GLN A 5 3.82 -8.42 10.37
N ILE A 6 2.88 -7.54 10.77
CA ILE A 6 1.50 -7.55 10.25
C ILE A 6 1.50 -7.36 8.73
N VAL A 7 2.33 -6.46 8.18
CA VAL A 7 2.49 -6.25 6.74
C VAL A 7 2.89 -7.55 6.03
N GLU A 8 3.93 -8.24 6.54
CA GLU A 8 4.45 -9.48 5.96
C GLU A 8 3.45 -10.65 6.09
N ASP A 9 2.81 -10.80 7.24
CA ASP A 9 1.80 -11.85 7.49
C ASP A 9 0.56 -11.72 6.60
N ASN A 10 0.31 -10.53 6.05
CA ASN A 10 -0.78 -10.25 5.11
C ASN A 10 -0.33 -10.24 3.64
N GLY A 11 0.86 -10.74 3.34
CA GLY A 11 1.34 -10.97 1.97
C GLY A 11 1.98 -9.77 1.29
N TYR A 12 2.21 -8.68 2.01
CA TYR A 12 2.92 -7.51 1.49
C TYR A 12 4.41 -7.58 1.81
N ILE A 13 5.20 -6.81 1.08
CA ILE A 13 6.65 -6.71 1.31
C ILE A 13 6.89 -5.61 2.34
N LYS A 14 7.57 -5.95 3.44
CA LYS A 14 7.93 -4.98 4.47
C LYS A 14 8.95 -3.97 3.96
N GLU A 15 8.82 -2.72 4.37
CA GLU A 15 9.71 -1.63 3.98
C GLU A 15 10.87 -1.45 4.96
N ALA A 16 10.63 -1.64 6.25
CA ALA A 16 11.61 -1.45 7.31
C ALA A 16 11.90 -2.75 8.07
N ALA A 17 12.87 -3.52 7.59
CA ALA A 17 13.27 -4.79 8.21
C ALA A 17 13.76 -4.62 9.65
N ASP A 18 14.45 -3.52 9.93
CA ASP A 18 15.13 -3.23 11.23
C ASP A 18 14.34 -2.25 12.11
N ALA A 19 13.04 -2.01 11.81
CA ALA A 19 12.23 -1.14 12.66
C ALA A 19 12.07 -1.75 14.06
N SER A 20 12.31 -0.93 15.10
CA SER A 20 12.12 -1.32 16.50
C SER A 20 10.68 -1.75 16.77
N ALA A 21 10.49 -2.60 17.78
CA ALA A 21 9.18 -2.91 18.31
C ALA A 21 8.48 -1.61 18.74
N TYR A 22 7.17 -1.58 18.55
CA TYR A 22 6.36 -0.47 19.06
C TYR A 22 6.16 -0.62 20.56
N GLU A 23 6.45 0.45 21.29
CA GLU A 23 6.15 0.53 22.74
C GLU A 23 4.92 1.43 22.90
N ALA A 24 3.86 0.86 23.50
CA ALA A 24 2.66 1.62 23.76
C ALA A 24 2.94 2.80 24.71
N ALA A 25 2.51 3.98 24.34
CA ALA A 25 2.64 5.15 25.18
C ALA A 25 1.49 5.22 26.20
N ASP A 26 1.79 5.54 27.45
CA ASP A 26 0.78 5.71 28.49
C ASP A 26 -0.15 6.91 28.19
N GLY A 27 -1.44 6.72 28.39
CA GLY A 27 -2.44 7.79 28.32
C GLY A 27 -2.83 8.21 26.89
N VAL A 28 -2.47 7.43 25.87
CA VAL A 28 -2.92 7.68 24.50
C VAL A 28 -4.37 7.22 24.36
N SER A 29 -5.24 8.13 23.93
CA SER A 29 -6.66 7.86 23.73
C SER A 29 -7.24 8.75 22.63
N GLY A 30 -8.36 8.35 22.07
CA GLY A 30 -9.10 9.13 21.07
C GLY A 30 -9.38 8.35 19.79
N LYS A 31 -9.81 9.07 18.77
CA LYS A 31 -10.16 8.51 17.46
C LYS A 31 -9.20 9.01 16.40
N VAL A 32 -8.72 8.10 15.56
CA VAL A 32 -7.94 8.39 14.37
C VAL A 32 -8.77 7.98 13.14
N VAL A 33 -8.92 8.89 12.19
CA VAL A 33 -9.62 8.63 10.93
C VAL A 33 -8.58 8.44 9.82
N VAL A 34 -8.61 7.28 9.19
CA VAL A 34 -7.74 6.92 8.08
C VAL A 34 -8.59 6.74 6.84
N ALA A 35 -8.29 7.44 5.74
CA ALA A 35 -9.11 7.38 4.54
C ALA A 35 -8.28 7.26 3.26
N GLY A 36 -8.79 6.57 2.24
CA GLY A 36 -8.16 6.55 0.92
C GLY A 36 -8.14 5.19 0.22
N SER A 37 -7.03 4.88 -0.42
CA SER A 37 -6.84 3.78 -1.36
C SER A 37 -7.45 2.44 -0.94
N SER A 38 -8.32 1.90 -1.77
CA SER A 38 -8.90 0.56 -1.62
C SER A 38 -7.85 -0.55 -1.60
N SER A 39 -6.73 -0.38 -2.30
CA SER A 39 -5.62 -1.35 -2.30
C SER A 39 -4.85 -1.38 -0.98
N VAL A 40 -4.83 -0.26 -0.25
CA VAL A 40 -4.17 -0.14 1.06
C VAL A 40 -5.11 -0.53 2.21
N THR A 41 -6.41 -0.43 2.01
CA THR A 41 -7.42 -0.70 3.05
C THR A 41 -7.22 -2.04 3.77
N PRO A 42 -7.01 -3.20 3.09
CA PRO A 42 -6.89 -4.47 3.80
C PRO A 42 -5.70 -4.53 4.77
N VAL A 43 -4.54 -4.01 4.40
CA VAL A 43 -3.38 -3.98 5.30
C VAL A 43 -3.57 -2.94 6.40
N MET A 44 -4.21 -1.80 6.10
CA MET A 44 -4.47 -0.76 7.09
C MET A 44 -5.44 -1.23 8.18
N GLU A 45 -6.48 -1.99 7.83
CA GLU A 45 -7.40 -2.58 8.80
C GLU A 45 -6.65 -3.51 9.77
N LYS A 46 -5.69 -4.32 9.28
CA LYS A 46 -4.88 -5.18 10.14
C LYS A 46 -3.90 -4.41 11.02
N LEU A 47 -3.34 -3.34 10.51
CA LEU A 47 -2.50 -2.43 11.31
C LEU A 47 -3.32 -1.72 12.38
N ALA A 48 -4.55 -1.28 12.06
CA ALA A 48 -5.48 -0.70 13.01
C ALA A 48 -5.85 -1.68 14.14
N GLU A 49 -6.24 -2.92 13.79
CA GLU A 49 -6.51 -3.99 14.77
C GLU A 49 -5.30 -4.21 15.70
N GLY A 50 -4.08 -4.29 15.14
CA GLY A 50 -2.85 -4.47 15.91
C GLY A 50 -2.55 -3.28 16.83
N TYR A 51 -2.77 -2.05 16.37
CA TYR A 51 -2.56 -0.85 17.14
C TYR A 51 -3.58 -0.71 18.29
N GLU A 52 -4.86 -0.96 18.05
CA GLU A 52 -5.91 -0.96 19.07
C GLU A 52 -5.73 -2.07 20.11
N ALA A 53 -5.10 -3.18 19.71
CA ALA A 53 -4.81 -4.28 20.63
C ALA A 53 -3.87 -3.86 21.78
N VAL A 54 -2.95 -2.94 21.52
CA VAL A 54 -1.97 -2.42 22.50
C VAL A 54 -2.34 -1.05 23.07
N ASN A 55 -3.23 -0.29 22.40
CA ASN A 55 -3.73 1.03 22.83
C ASN A 55 -5.26 0.98 22.99
N LYS A 56 -5.74 0.45 24.10
CA LYS A 56 -7.15 0.11 24.31
C LYS A 56 -8.12 1.29 24.28
N ASP A 57 -7.62 2.51 24.53
CA ASP A 57 -8.41 3.74 24.57
C ASP A 57 -8.37 4.51 23.23
N VAL A 58 -7.76 3.91 22.19
CA VAL A 58 -7.72 4.45 20.82
C VAL A 58 -8.68 3.66 19.93
N THR A 59 -9.37 4.36 19.04
CA THR A 59 -10.16 3.79 17.95
C THR A 59 -9.64 4.28 16.61
N VAL A 60 -9.38 3.37 15.68
CA VAL A 60 -8.94 3.70 14.31
C VAL A 60 -10.07 3.39 13.34
N GLU A 61 -10.65 4.42 12.74
CA GLU A 61 -11.66 4.27 11.69
C GLU A 61 -11.01 4.28 10.31
N VAL A 62 -11.14 3.17 9.56
CA VAL A 62 -10.61 3.06 8.20
C VAL A 62 -11.74 3.25 7.19
N GLN A 63 -11.61 4.26 6.34
CA GLN A 63 -12.58 4.62 5.29
C GLN A 63 -11.99 4.35 3.91
N GLN A 64 -12.58 3.40 3.19
CA GLN A 64 -12.13 3.06 1.84
C GLN A 64 -12.64 4.06 0.81
N SER A 65 -11.72 4.51 -0.06
CA SER A 65 -12.01 5.30 -1.25
C SER A 65 -10.92 5.07 -2.32
N ASP A 66 -10.44 6.11 -2.95
CA ASP A 66 -9.28 6.09 -3.86
C ASP A 66 -8.10 6.92 -3.32
N SER A 67 -6.91 6.74 -3.92
CA SER A 67 -5.69 7.42 -3.47
C SER A 67 -5.78 8.94 -3.53
N THR A 68 -6.41 9.50 -4.56
CA THR A 68 -6.53 10.97 -4.72
C THR A 68 -7.46 11.55 -3.65
N THR A 69 -8.59 10.88 -3.41
CA THR A 69 -9.52 11.25 -2.34
C THR A 69 -8.82 11.21 -0.97
N GLY A 70 -8.07 10.14 -0.67
CA GLY A 70 -7.32 10.04 0.59
C GLY A 70 -6.30 11.15 0.79
N VAL A 71 -5.52 11.48 -0.24
CA VAL A 71 -4.54 12.58 -0.20
C VAL A 71 -5.23 13.93 0.04
N ASN A 72 -6.33 14.20 -0.68
CA ASN A 72 -7.09 15.45 -0.51
C ASN A 72 -7.70 15.55 0.89
N MET A 73 -8.31 14.49 1.40
CA MET A 73 -8.88 14.47 2.75
C MET A 73 -7.84 14.76 3.83
N ALA A 74 -6.62 14.20 3.69
CA ALA A 74 -5.53 14.49 4.62
C ALA A 74 -5.06 15.95 4.51
N ALA A 75 -4.96 16.49 3.29
CA ALA A 75 -4.57 17.88 3.06
C ALA A 75 -5.61 18.89 3.61
N GLU A 76 -6.89 18.54 3.53
CA GLU A 76 -8.01 19.34 4.04
C GLU A 76 -8.24 19.17 5.56
N GLY A 77 -7.56 18.19 6.19
CA GLY A 77 -7.76 17.86 7.61
C GLY A 77 -9.10 17.19 7.91
N THR A 78 -9.74 16.59 6.90
CA THR A 78 -11.00 15.81 7.07
C THR A 78 -10.74 14.36 7.44
N CYS A 79 -9.51 13.87 7.31
CA CYS A 79 -8.98 12.69 7.96
C CYS A 79 -7.58 12.98 8.54
N ASP A 80 -7.13 12.14 9.47
CA ASP A 80 -5.82 12.28 10.12
C ASP A 80 -4.70 11.65 9.28
N ILE A 81 -5.01 10.59 8.56
CA ILE A 81 -4.06 9.85 7.70
C ILE A 81 -4.71 9.55 6.37
N GLY A 82 -4.06 9.98 5.28
CA GLY A 82 -4.44 9.61 3.92
C GLY A 82 -3.75 8.33 3.45
N MET A 83 -4.48 7.41 2.83
CA MET A 83 -3.92 6.20 2.22
C MET A 83 -3.76 6.38 0.71
N ALA A 84 -2.57 6.09 0.19
CA ALA A 84 -2.30 6.07 -1.25
C ALA A 84 -1.52 4.82 -1.65
N SER A 85 -1.88 4.20 -2.77
CA SER A 85 -1.15 3.07 -3.39
C SER A 85 -0.22 3.53 -4.52
N ARG A 86 0.26 4.74 -4.43
CA ARG A 86 1.18 5.41 -5.34
C ARG A 86 1.95 6.51 -4.61
N GLU A 87 3.00 6.99 -5.23
CA GLU A 87 3.65 8.22 -4.78
C GLU A 87 2.72 9.43 -4.91
N LEU A 88 3.02 10.48 -4.16
CA LEU A 88 2.35 11.79 -4.32
C LEU A 88 2.66 12.35 -5.70
N LYS A 89 1.64 12.86 -6.37
CA LYS A 89 1.80 13.61 -7.63
C LYS A 89 2.53 14.93 -7.37
N ASP A 90 3.02 15.55 -8.41
CA ASP A 90 3.79 16.80 -8.27
C ASP A 90 2.97 17.94 -7.64
N ASP A 91 1.69 18.04 -7.98
CA ASP A 91 0.75 18.99 -7.40
C ASP A 91 0.33 18.64 -5.95
N GLU A 92 0.50 17.39 -5.54
CA GLU A 92 0.21 16.93 -4.18
C GLU A 92 1.39 17.14 -3.21
N LYS A 93 2.62 17.26 -3.71
CA LYS A 93 3.83 17.46 -2.90
C LYS A 93 3.85 18.79 -2.16
N ASP A 94 3.19 19.81 -2.71
CA ASP A 94 3.11 21.14 -2.13
C ASP A 94 1.98 21.31 -1.09
N LEU A 95 1.20 20.25 -0.82
CA LEU A 95 0.08 20.27 0.14
C LEU A 95 0.52 20.18 1.62
N GLY A 96 1.82 20.17 1.90
CA GLY A 96 2.34 20.10 3.27
C GLY A 96 2.20 18.72 3.93
N LEU A 97 1.95 17.68 3.14
CA LEU A 97 1.83 16.30 3.60
C LEU A 97 3.20 15.62 3.70
N THR A 98 3.37 14.74 4.68
CA THR A 98 4.51 13.84 4.78
C THR A 98 4.11 12.45 4.32
N ALA A 99 4.72 11.97 3.22
CA ALA A 99 4.48 10.62 2.74
C ALA A 99 5.43 9.62 3.42
N THR A 100 4.85 8.53 3.94
CA THR A 100 5.61 7.43 4.54
C THR A 100 5.21 6.12 3.88
N VAL A 101 6.19 5.39 3.33
CA VAL A 101 5.95 4.06 2.78
C VAL A 101 5.81 3.06 3.92
N ILE A 102 4.67 2.37 3.98
CA ILE A 102 4.38 1.38 5.02
C ILE A 102 4.56 -0.06 4.55
N ALA A 103 4.37 -0.30 3.25
CA ALA A 103 4.47 -1.61 2.63
C ALA A 103 4.73 -1.45 1.13
N ARG A 104 5.24 -2.50 0.49
CA ARG A 104 5.30 -2.63 -0.97
C ARG A 104 4.44 -3.80 -1.42
N ASP A 105 3.84 -3.68 -2.59
CA ASP A 105 3.08 -4.73 -3.23
C ASP A 105 3.73 -5.09 -4.56
N GLY A 106 3.67 -6.37 -4.91
CA GLY A 106 4.20 -6.90 -6.17
C GLY A 106 3.07 -7.40 -7.06
N ILE A 107 3.05 -6.91 -8.31
CA ILE A 107 2.13 -7.42 -9.33
C ILE A 107 2.86 -8.48 -10.14
N ALA A 108 2.37 -9.74 -10.08
CA ALA A 108 2.90 -10.82 -10.88
C ALA A 108 2.10 -10.98 -12.18
N VAL A 109 2.80 -11.04 -13.30
CA VAL A 109 2.21 -11.50 -14.57
C VAL A 109 2.31 -13.01 -14.60
N ILE A 110 1.17 -13.68 -14.66
CA ILE A 110 1.09 -15.13 -14.67
C ILE A 110 0.73 -15.64 -16.07
N VAL A 111 1.35 -16.73 -16.46
CA VAL A 111 1.09 -17.46 -17.72
C VAL A 111 0.73 -18.90 -17.41
N ASN A 112 0.23 -19.64 -18.41
CA ASN A 112 -0.02 -21.08 -18.25
C ASN A 112 1.30 -21.80 -17.96
N LYS A 113 1.27 -22.80 -17.07
CA LYS A 113 2.43 -23.63 -16.68
C LYS A 113 3.13 -24.36 -17.84
N ASP A 114 2.42 -24.55 -18.95
CA ASP A 114 2.95 -25.19 -20.16
C ASP A 114 3.56 -24.15 -21.15
N ASN A 115 3.67 -22.88 -20.74
CA ASN A 115 4.34 -21.82 -21.48
C ASN A 115 5.84 -21.82 -21.14
N ASP A 116 6.69 -21.81 -22.15
CA ASP A 116 8.16 -21.88 -22.00
C ASP A 116 8.80 -20.51 -21.65
N ILE A 117 8.01 -19.46 -21.42
CA ILE A 117 8.52 -18.15 -21.06
C ILE A 117 8.67 -18.05 -19.54
N ASP A 118 9.92 -17.91 -19.08
CA ASP A 118 10.25 -17.80 -17.66
C ASP A 118 10.30 -16.34 -17.16
N GLU A 119 10.59 -15.37 -18.06
CA GLU A 119 10.71 -13.96 -17.71
C GLU A 119 10.25 -13.05 -18.84
N LEU A 120 9.74 -11.88 -18.48
CA LEU A 120 9.40 -10.79 -19.40
C LEU A 120 9.90 -9.47 -18.84
N THR A 121 10.44 -8.63 -19.71
CA THR A 121 10.72 -7.23 -19.36
C THR A 121 9.42 -6.41 -19.29
N SER A 122 9.44 -5.27 -18.60
CA SER A 122 8.30 -4.35 -18.56
C SER A 122 7.87 -3.87 -19.94
N ASP A 123 8.81 -3.70 -20.86
CA ASP A 123 8.51 -3.29 -22.25
C ASP A 123 7.83 -4.42 -23.04
N GLN A 124 8.23 -5.68 -22.83
CA GLN A 124 7.56 -6.84 -23.41
C GLN A 124 6.13 -6.99 -22.85
N VAL A 125 5.94 -6.86 -21.54
CA VAL A 125 4.60 -6.84 -20.94
C VAL A 125 3.76 -5.73 -21.56
N LYS A 126 4.30 -4.51 -21.67
CA LYS A 126 3.62 -3.39 -22.31
C LYS A 126 3.21 -3.71 -23.74
N SER A 127 4.11 -4.23 -24.55
CA SER A 127 3.85 -4.55 -25.98
C SER A 127 2.73 -5.58 -26.16
N VAL A 128 2.62 -6.55 -25.24
CA VAL A 128 1.49 -7.51 -25.22
C VAL A 128 0.17 -6.81 -24.91
N TYR A 129 0.13 -5.99 -23.86
CA TYR A 129 -1.12 -5.34 -23.43
C TYR A 129 -1.55 -4.19 -24.36
N THR A 130 -0.63 -3.62 -25.14
CA THR A 130 -0.96 -2.64 -26.20
C THR A 130 -1.30 -3.31 -27.54
N GLY A 131 -1.13 -4.63 -27.67
CA GLY A 131 -1.39 -5.38 -28.90
C GLY A 131 -0.32 -5.23 -29.96
N GLU A 132 0.86 -4.72 -29.64
CA GLU A 132 2.00 -4.63 -30.55
C GLU A 132 2.65 -6.01 -30.77
N THR A 133 2.66 -6.86 -29.73
CA THR A 133 3.11 -8.24 -29.77
C THR A 133 1.92 -9.16 -29.52
N THR A 134 1.64 -10.07 -30.45
CA THR A 134 0.45 -10.92 -30.40
C THR A 134 0.75 -12.42 -30.37
N THR A 135 2.02 -12.79 -30.44
CA THR A 135 2.47 -14.19 -30.39
C THR A 135 3.56 -14.38 -29.35
N TRP A 136 3.63 -15.56 -28.76
CA TRP A 136 4.67 -15.91 -27.77
C TRP A 136 6.06 -16.00 -28.38
N GLU A 137 6.13 -16.44 -29.66
CA GLU A 137 7.40 -16.56 -30.42
C GLU A 137 8.09 -15.20 -30.61
N ASP A 138 7.34 -14.12 -30.67
CA ASP A 138 7.86 -12.76 -30.81
C ASP A 138 8.42 -12.20 -29.49
N LEU A 139 8.00 -12.76 -28.34
CA LEU A 139 8.54 -12.41 -27.02
C LEU A 139 9.83 -13.18 -26.67
N ALA A 140 10.05 -14.32 -27.29
CA ALA A 140 11.21 -15.18 -27.01
C ALA A 140 12.51 -14.75 -27.75
N LYS A 141 12.48 -13.60 -28.42
CA LYS A 141 13.62 -12.99 -29.14
C LYS A 141 14.27 -11.90 -28.33
#